data_c592efd87db759bb741a7bb9ed5acd2b
#
_entry.id   c592efd87db759bb741a7bb9ed5acd2b
#
_cell.length_a   1.000
_cell.length_b   1.000
_cell.length_c   1.000
_cell.angle_alpha   90.00
_cell.angle_beta   90.00
_cell.angle_gamma   90.00
#
_symmetry.space_group_name_H-M   'P 1'
#
loop_
_entity.id
_entity.type
_entity.pdbx_description
1 polymer ?
#
loop_
_entity_poly.entity_id
_entity_poly.type
_entity_poly.pdbx_seq_one_letter_code
_entity_poly.pdbx_strand_id
1 'polypeptide(L)'
;RLYMLEVLPIQAKIEQEAICARCGVEYDADCMAYRATIDGFLTGICQFRMSDRGGVIRDLATVQGQTLNDRDRVESLFVLGRATLNFIDLCGVHRAFFDDAAFLRDNQGLVRSIGFTPEADGRWGMDLTDFFREPCKHG
;
A
#
# COMPACT_ATOMS: atom_id res chain seq x y z
N ARG A 1 3.39 23.55 -13.49
CA ARG A 1 2.41 22.51 -13.81
C ARG A 1 1.88 21.84 -12.55
N LEU A 2 0.58 21.66 -12.47
CA LEU A 2 -0.03 21.03 -11.33
C LEU A 2 0.22 19.51 -11.39
N TYR A 3 0.82 18.99 -10.33
CA TYR A 3 1.11 17.58 -10.15
C TYR A 3 0.04 17.00 -9.22
N MET A 4 -0.71 15.98 -9.69
CA MET A 4 -1.79 15.41 -8.88
C MET A 4 -1.62 13.90 -8.74
N LEU A 5 -1.18 13.51 -7.56
CA LEU A 5 -1.18 12.10 -7.13
C LEU A 5 -2.47 11.83 -6.37
N GLU A 6 -3.22 10.83 -6.82
CA GLU A 6 -4.43 10.38 -6.15
C GLU A 6 -4.34 8.92 -5.80
N VAL A 7 -4.87 8.54 -4.64
CA VAL A 7 -5.03 7.15 -4.24
C VAL A 7 -6.48 6.94 -3.86
N LEU A 8 -7.15 6.04 -4.57
CA LEU A 8 -8.58 5.77 -4.40
C LEU A 8 -8.84 4.27 -4.28
N PRO A 9 -9.85 3.88 -3.50
CA PRO A 9 -10.22 2.46 -3.43
C PRO A 9 -10.76 1.98 -4.76
N ILE A 10 -10.44 0.73 -5.10
CA ILE A 10 -10.98 0.08 -6.28
C ILE A 10 -12.28 -0.61 -5.87
N GLN A 11 -13.38 -0.25 -6.51
CA GLN A 11 -14.70 -0.71 -6.09
C GLN A 11 -15.15 -1.99 -6.78
N ALA A 12 -14.83 -2.14 -8.07
CA ALA A 12 -15.26 -3.29 -8.84
C ALA A 12 -14.15 -4.34 -8.93
N LYS A 13 -14.48 -5.59 -8.69
CA LYS A 13 -13.49 -6.69 -8.78
C LYS A 13 -12.92 -6.84 -10.18
N ILE A 14 -13.73 -6.62 -11.23
CA ILE A 14 -13.23 -6.67 -12.59
C ILE A 14 -12.18 -5.58 -12.86
N GLU A 15 -12.36 -4.41 -12.28
CA GLU A 15 -11.38 -3.33 -12.37
C GLU A 15 -10.10 -3.71 -11.60
N GLN A 16 -10.26 -4.28 -10.40
CA GLN A 16 -9.12 -4.74 -9.61
C GLN A 16 -8.28 -5.75 -10.39
N GLU A 17 -8.93 -6.72 -11.01
CA GLU A 17 -8.24 -7.74 -11.80
C GLU A 17 -7.46 -7.13 -12.96
N ALA A 18 -8.07 -6.19 -13.68
CA ALA A 18 -7.41 -5.52 -14.81
C ALA A 18 -6.19 -4.70 -14.34
N ILE A 19 -6.32 -4.01 -13.22
CA ILE A 19 -5.21 -3.22 -12.67
C ILE A 19 -4.10 -4.13 -12.15
N CYS A 20 -4.44 -5.24 -11.51
CA CYS A 20 -3.45 -6.24 -11.10
C CYS A 20 -2.61 -6.70 -12.28
N ALA A 21 -3.26 -7.00 -13.41
CA ALA A 21 -2.55 -7.43 -14.62
C ALA A 21 -1.59 -6.34 -15.11
N ARG A 22 -1.99 -5.08 -15.07
CA ARG A 22 -1.14 -3.97 -15.49
C ARG A 22 0.05 -3.76 -14.56
N CYS A 23 -0.07 -4.11 -13.30
CA CYS A 23 0.98 -3.97 -12.30
C CYS A 23 1.77 -5.27 -12.08
N GLY A 24 1.47 -6.33 -12.85
CA GLY A 24 2.21 -7.58 -12.76
C GLY A 24 2.01 -8.35 -11.47
N VAL A 25 0.88 -8.17 -10.79
CA VAL A 25 0.56 -8.90 -9.58
C VAL A 25 -0.61 -9.85 -9.81
N GLU A 26 -0.65 -10.93 -9.06
CA GLU A 26 -1.73 -11.89 -9.15
C GLU A 26 -2.98 -11.32 -8.47
N TYR A 27 -4.10 -11.36 -9.19
CA TYR A 27 -5.37 -10.91 -8.64
C TYR A 27 -5.84 -11.87 -7.55
N ASP A 28 -6.23 -11.32 -6.40
CA ASP A 28 -6.80 -12.07 -5.30
C ASP A 28 -8.19 -11.51 -4.98
N ALA A 29 -9.23 -12.30 -5.27
CA ALA A 29 -10.61 -11.87 -5.08
C ALA A 29 -10.97 -11.64 -3.60
N ASP A 30 -10.21 -12.22 -2.67
CA ASP A 30 -10.42 -12.02 -1.24
C ASP A 30 -9.80 -10.72 -0.73
N CYS A 31 -9.02 -10.04 -1.56
CA CYS A 31 -8.40 -8.77 -1.20
C CYS A 31 -9.26 -7.59 -1.61
N MET A 32 -9.18 -6.54 -0.83
CA MET A 32 -9.52 -5.18 -1.25
C MET A 32 -8.28 -4.55 -1.90
N ALA A 33 -8.46 -3.42 -2.56
CA ALA A 33 -7.32 -2.76 -3.18
C ALA A 33 -7.51 -1.26 -3.28
N TYR A 34 -6.37 -0.55 -3.24
CA TYR A 34 -6.27 0.85 -3.64
C TYR A 34 -5.48 0.94 -4.93
N ARG A 35 -5.84 1.90 -5.79
CA ARG A 35 -5.03 2.26 -6.95
C ARG A 35 -4.44 3.65 -6.76
N ALA A 36 -3.28 3.88 -7.34
CA ALA A 36 -2.68 5.21 -7.42
C ALA A 36 -2.68 5.68 -8.87
N THR A 37 -2.94 6.98 -9.05
CA THR A 37 -2.81 7.64 -10.36
C THR A 37 -2.03 8.92 -10.18
N ILE A 38 -1.33 9.33 -11.23
CA ILE A 38 -0.71 10.66 -11.31
C ILE A 38 -1.26 11.32 -12.55
N ASP A 39 -1.89 12.48 -12.37
CA ASP A 39 -2.55 13.21 -13.46
C ASP A 39 -3.53 12.33 -14.25
N GLY A 40 -4.19 11.41 -13.56
CA GLY A 40 -5.16 10.49 -14.16
C GLY A 40 -4.59 9.20 -14.73
N PHE A 41 -3.26 9.07 -14.82
CA PHE A 41 -2.62 7.86 -15.35
C PHE A 41 -2.30 6.90 -14.22
N LEU A 42 -2.66 5.63 -14.40
CA LEU A 42 -2.40 4.59 -13.41
C LEU A 42 -0.92 4.47 -13.13
N THR A 43 -0.54 4.43 -11.85
CA THR A 43 0.85 4.24 -11.43
C THR A 43 1.05 3.02 -10.55
N GLY A 44 0.05 2.58 -9.79
CA GLY A 44 0.27 1.43 -8.91
C GLY A 44 -0.98 0.90 -8.24
N ILE A 45 -0.78 -0.19 -7.51
CA ILE A 45 -1.83 -0.90 -6.78
C ILE A 45 -1.30 -1.40 -5.43
N CYS A 46 -2.18 -1.45 -4.45
CA CYS A 46 -1.95 -2.16 -3.19
C CYS A 46 -3.13 -3.10 -2.96
N GLN A 47 -2.88 -4.41 -2.97
CA GLN A 47 -3.87 -5.40 -2.56
C GLN A 47 -3.67 -5.74 -1.08
N PHE A 48 -4.75 -5.79 -0.34
CA PHE A 48 -4.67 -6.09 1.09
C PHE A 48 -5.93 -6.79 1.54
N ARG A 49 -5.84 -7.49 2.66
CA ARG A 49 -6.99 -8.16 3.27
C ARG A 49 -6.97 -7.95 4.76
N MET A 50 -8.12 -8.12 5.37
CA MET A 50 -8.25 -8.11 6.83
C MET A 50 -8.13 -9.56 7.33
N SER A 51 -7.47 -9.73 8.46
CA SER A 51 -7.38 -11.02 9.14
C SER A 51 -7.70 -10.81 10.63
N ASP A 52 -7.84 -11.90 11.35
CA ASP A 52 -8.09 -11.85 12.80
C ASP A 52 -6.90 -11.32 13.59
N ARG A 53 -5.70 -11.28 12.99
CA ARG A 53 -4.48 -10.77 13.61
C ARG A 53 -4.12 -9.36 13.20
N GLY A 54 -4.75 -8.84 12.16
CA GLY A 54 -4.48 -7.51 11.64
C GLY A 54 -4.76 -7.41 10.17
N GLY A 55 -4.54 -6.22 9.60
CA GLY A 55 -4.58 -6.03 8.16
C GLY A 55 -3.28 -6.54 7.54
N VAL A 56 -3.36 -7.09 6.33
CA VAL A 56 -2.22 -7.69 5.65
C VAL A 56 -2.09 -7.11 4.25
N ILE A 57 -0.98 -6.46 3.96
CA ILE A 57 -0.65 -6.04 2.60
C ILE A 57 -0.07 -7.25 1.88
N ARG A 58 -0.79 -7.71 0.86
CA ARG A 58 -0.39 -8.84 0.03
C ARG A 58 0.54 -8.42 -1.08
N ASP A 59 0.21 -7.32 -1.75
CA ASP A 59 0.99 -6.80 -2.89
C ASP A 59 1.06 -5.29 -2.85
N LEU A 60 2.21 -4.77 -3.22
CA LEU A 60 2.43 -3.34 -3.44
C LEU A 60 3.29 -3.23 -4.69
N ALA A 61 2.76 -2.62 -5.75
CA ALA A 61 3.44 -2.65 -7.04
C ALA A 61 3.09 -1.44 -7.90
N THR A 62 4.00 -1.10 -8.81
CA THR A 62 3.76 -0.07 -9.83
C THR A 62 3.46 -0.72 -11.18
N VAL A 63 2.89 0.08 -12.09
CA VAL A 63 2.60 -0.38 -13.46
C VAL A 63 3.85 -0.90 -14.14
N GLN A 64 3.67 -1.91 -14.98
CA GLN A 64 4.71 -2.46 -15.83
C GLN A 64 4.57 -1.93 -17.24
N GLY A 65 5.67 -1.98 -18.00
CA GLY A 65 5.66 -1.52 -19.39
C GLY A 65 5.68 -0.02 -19.56
N GLN A 66 5.72 0.73 -18.46
CA GLN A 66 5.86 2.19 -18.46
C GLN A 66 7.00 2.57 -17.55
N THR A 67 7.75 3.59 -17.96
CA THR A 67 8.83 4.10 -17.12
C THR A 67 8.30 5.20 -16.22
N LEU A 68 8.28 4.94 -14.93
CA LEU A 68 8.06 5.98 -13.92
C LEU A 68 9.43 6.47 -13.45
N ASN A 69 9.57 7.77 -13.25
CA ASN A 69 10.78 8.26 -12.58
C ASN A 69 10.75 7.83 -11.11
N ASP A 70 11.91 7.87 -10.45
CA ASP A 70 12.03 7.40 -9.07
C ASP A 70 11.09 8.13 -8.12
N ARG A 71 10.91 9.43 -8.31
CA ARG A 71 10.03 10.22 -7.46
C ARG A 71 8.59 9.72 -7.56
N ASP A 72 8.07 9.57 -8.78
CA ASP A 72 6.69 9.15 -8.99
C ASP A 72 6.47 7.73 -8.48
N ARG A 73 7.46 6.86 -8.69
CA ARG A 73 7.43 5.49 -8.18
C ARG A 73 7.36 5.47 -6.66
N VAL A 74 8.28 6.15 -6.00
CA VAL A 74 8.38 6.14 -4.54
C VAL A 74 7.15 6.78 -3.91
N GLU A 75 6.72 7.93 -4.43
CA GLU A 75 5.55 8.61 -3.88
C GLU A 75 4.28 7.78 -4.05
N SER A 76 4.09 7.15 -5.22
CA SER A 76 2.93 6.29 -5.45
C SER A 76 2.88 5.13 -4.47
N LEU A 77 4.00 4.44 -4.30
CA LEU A 77 4.08 3.29 -3.40
C LEU A 77 3.90 3.70 -1.94
N PHE A 78 4.52 4.81 -1.53
CA PHE A 78 4.41 5.32 -0.17
C PHE A 78 2.96 5.67 0.17
N VAL A 79 2.29 6.42 -0.71
CA VAL A 79 0.92 6.87 -0.46
C VAL A 79 -0.06 5.70 -0.53
N LEU A 80 0.18 4.72 -1.43
CA LEU A 80 -0.61 3.48 -1.44
C LEU A 80 -0.51 2.74 -0.10
N GLY A 81 0.70 2.59 0.42
CA GLY A 81 0.90 1.95 1.72
C GLY A 81 0.21 2.70 2.84
N ARG A 82 0.37 4.02 2.88
CA ARG A 82 -0.25 4.85 3.93
C ARG A 82 -1.77 4.87 3.84
N ALA A 83 -2.35 4.95 2.65
CA ALA A 83 -3.80 4.88 2.48
C ALA A 83 -4.36 3.54 2.97
N THR A 84 -3.66 2.46 2.67
CA THR A 84 -4.05 1.13 3.13
C THR A 84 -4.00 1.03 4.65
N LEU A 85 -2.93 1.50 5.27
CA LEU A 85 -2.80 1.50 6.73
C LEU A 85 -3.88 2.36 7.39
N ASN A 86 -4.19 3.51 6.80
CA ASN A 86 -5.25 4.37 7.32
C ASN A 86 -6.61 3.67 7.28
N PHE A 87 -6.90 2.97 6.20
CA PHE A 87 -8.14 2.20 6.09
C PHE A 87 -8.22 1.11 7.17
N ILE A 88 -7.13 0.36 7.35
CA ILE A 88 -7.06 -0.70 8.36
C ILE A 88 -7.33 -0.11 9.75
N ASP A 89 -6.69 1.01 10.07
CA ASP A 89 -6.86 1.68 11.36
C ASP A 89 -8.31 2.17 11.55
N LEU A 90 -8.90 2.74 10.50
CA LEU A 90 -10.29 3.21 10.55
C LEU A 90 -11.29 2.06 10.73
N CYS A 91 -10.93 0.84 10.37
CA CYS A 91 -11.74 -0.34 10.64
C CYS A 91 -11.65 -0.81 12.09
N GLY A 92 -10.91 -0.10 12.94
CA GLY A 92 -10.73 -0.48 14.35
C GLY A 92 -9.67 -1.56 14.55
N VAL A 93 -8.87 -1.83 13.53
CA VAL A 93 -7.80 -2.83 13.59
C VAL A 93 -6.46 -2.09 13.68
N HIS A 94 -5.72 -2.33 14.76
CA HIS A 94 -4.54 -1.52 15.06
C HIS A 94 -3.22 -2.27 14.85
N ARG A 95 -3.24 -3.34 14.06
CA ARG A 95 -2.05 -4.08 13.63
C ARG A 95 -2.08 -4.27 12.13
N ALA A 96 -0.91 -4.21 11.51
CA ALA A 96 -0.78 -4.49 10.08
C ALA A 96 0.51 -5.25 9.82
N PHE A 97 0.50 -6.03 8.73
CA PHE A 97 1.65 -6.85 8.30
C PHE A 97 1.90 -6.65 6.82
N PHE A 98 3.14 -6.80 6.42
CA PHE A 98 3.58 -6.66 5.03
C PHE A 98 4.06 -8.03 4.53
N ASP A 99 3.34 -8.62 3.59
CA ASP A 99 3.60 -9.99 3.14
C ASP A 99 4.16 -10.09 1.71
N ASP A 100 4.40 -8.97 1.02
CA ASP A 100 5.01 -9.02 -0.31
C ASP A 100 6.52 -9.19 -0.15
N ALA A 101 6.95 -10.44 -0.06
CA ALA A 101 8.35 -10.77 0.23
C ALA A 101 9.30 -10.32 -0.88
N ALA A 102 8.88 -10.43 -2.13
CA ALA A 102 9.72 -10.01 -3.26
C ALA A 102 9.93 -8.50 -3.26
N PHE A 103 8.86 -7.74 -3.04
CA PHE A 103 8.95 -6.29 -2.93
C PHE A 103 9.85 -5.90 -1.75
N LEU A 104 9.62 -6.53 -0.60
CA LEU A 104 10.36 -6.25 0.63
C LEU A 104 11.86 -6.46 0.44
N ARG A 105 12.25 -7.53 -0.25
CA ARG A 105 13.66 -7.84 -0.46
C ARG A 105 14.40 -6.69 -1.15
N ASP A 106 13.74 -6.03 -2.10
CA ASP A 106 14.37 -4.99 -2.91
C ASP A 106 14.07 -3.57 -2.43
N ASN A 107 13.16 -3.41 -1.46
CA ASN A 107 12.61 -2.08 -1.09
C ASN A 107 12.47 -1.90 0.42
N GLN A 108 13.39 -2.47 1.21
CA GLN A 108 13.27 -2.41 2.67
C GLN A 108 13.17 -0.99 3.22
N GLY A 109 13.96 -0.07 2.66
CA GLY A 109 13.93 1.32 3.11
C GLY A 109 12.57 1.97 2.91
N LEU A 110 11.92 1.69 1.78
CA LEU A 110 10.58 2.22 1.50
C LEU A 110 9.55 1.59 2.44
N VAL A 111 9.61 0.28 2.65
CA VAL A 111 8.70 -0.41 3.57
C VAL A 111 8.84 0.14 4.99
N ARG A 112 10.07 0.40 5.43
CA ARG A 112 10.30 1.07 6.72
C ARG A 112 9.72 2.47 6.75
N SER A 113 9.87 3.23 5.69
CA SER A 113 9.34 4.60 5.65
C SER A 113 7.81 4.61 5.73
N ILE A 114 7.15 3.59 5.20
CA ILE A 114 5.71 3.42 5.33
C ILE A 114 5.33 3.19 6.79
N GLY A 115 6.15 2.46 7.55
CA GLY A 115 5.93 2.27 8.99
C GLY A 115 6.20 0.86 9.50
N PHE A 116 6.53 -0.08 8.63
CA PHE A 116 6.75 -1.48 9.04
C PHE A 116 8.19 -1.70 9.51
N THR A 117 8.35 -2.64 10.43
CA THR A 117 9.65 -3.12 10.89
C THR A 117 9.61 -4.62 11.05
N PRO A 118 10.78 -5.30 10.97
CA PRO A 118 10.82 -6.75 11.22
C PRO A 118 10.53 -7.02 12.70
N GLU A 119 9.67 -8.00 12.95
CA GLU A 119 9.30 -8.42 14.29
C GLU A 119 10.01 -9.71 14.68
N ALA A 120 9.83 -10.14 15.92
CA ALA A 120 10.57 -11.27 16.47
C ALA A 120 10.40 -12.58 15.70
N ASP A 121 9.22 -12.76 15.07
CA ASP A 121 8.94 -13.94 14.26
C ASP A 121 9.46 -13.83 12.81
N GLY A 122 10.14 -12.75 12.49
CA GLY A 122 10.66 -12.48 11.14
C GLY A 122 9.67 -11.83 10.20
N ARG A 123 8.41 -11.72 10.58
CA ARG A 123 7.38 -11.04 9.79
C ARG A 123 7.53 -9.53 9.95
N TRP A 124 7.28 -8.77 8.90
CA TRP A 124 7.27 -7.31 8.98
C TRP A 124 5.89 -6.83 9.36
N GLY A 125 5.83 -6.08 10.45
CA GLY A 125 4.56 -5.61 10.99
C GLY A 125 4.68 -4.25 11.62
N MET A 126 3.54 -3.73 12.10
CA MET A 126 3.51 -2.47 12.81
C MET A 126 2.27 -2.37 13.70
N ASP A 127 2.41 -1.57 14.74
CA ASP A 127 1.33 -1.18 15.62
C ASP A 127 0.77 0.15 15.13
N LEU A 128 -0.52 0.17 14.78
CA LEU A 128 -1.20 1.36 14.27
C LEU A 128 -1.77 2.24 15.39
N THR A 129 -1.69 1.80 16.64
CA THR A 129 -2.23 2.58 17.77
C THR A 129 -1.59 3.96 17.77
N ASP A 130 -2.43 4.99 17.67
CA ASP A 130 -2.01 6.39 17.63
C ASP A 130 -1.11 6.78 16.47
N PHE A 131 -0.91 5.90 15.49
CA PHE A 131 0.00 6.16 14.36
C PHE A 131 -0.44 7.37 13.53
N PHE A 132 -1.74 7.52 13.32
CA PHE A 132 -2.30 8.61 12.50
C PHE A 132 -2.74 9.81 13.34
N ARG A 133 -2.30 9.92 14.59
CA ARG A 133 -2.58 11.12 15.37
C ARG A 133 -1.84 12.31 14.78
N GLU A 134 -2.49 13.47 14.83
CA GLU A 134 -1.88 14.68 14.28
C GLU A 134 -0.67 15.10 15.10
N PRO A 135 0.47 15.33 14.44
CA PRO A 135 1.69 15.73 15.14
C PRO A 135 1.54 17.02 15.96
N CYS A 136 0.74 17.96 15.50
CA CYS A 136 0.55 19.23 16.18
C CYS A 136 -0.04 19.07 17.59
N LYS A 137 -0.67 17.94 17.87
CA LYS A 137 -1.18 17.64 19.21
C LYS A 137 -0.08 17.26 20.19
N HIS A 138 1.09 17.01 19.69
CA HIS A 138 2.25 16.62 20.48
C HIS A 138 3.28 17.72 20.60
N GLY A 139 3.09 18.74 19.78
CA GLY A 139 4.05 19.85 19.69
C GLY A 139 3.95 20.82 20.80
#